data_10ff612881cba7bd2b86d95129ff43a3
#
_entry.id   10ff612881cba7bd2b86d95129ff43a3
#
_cell.length_a   1.000
_cell.length_b   1.000
_cell.length_c   1.000
_cell.angle_alpha   90.00
_cell.angle_beta   90.00
_cell.angle_gamma   90.00
#
_symmetry.space_group_name_H-M   'P 1'
#
loop_
_entity.id
_entity.type
_entity.pdbx_description
1 polymer ?
#
loop_
_entity_poly.entity_id
_entity_poly.type
_entity_poly.pdbx_seq_one_letter_code
_entity_poly.pdbx_strand_id
1 'polypeptide(L)'
;MTDMPDVSRETHDRLERYADILLRWNQRINLVSPHDLPHLWSRHIADSLQLARLIPSGPTSLVDMGSGGGFPGLVIACATDARVTLIESDQRKAAFLREAARVTGVQVRVCAQRLEVADVPPAQVVTARALAPLSRLLEWGTRFLQPDGFCLFLKGRNAEDELTTASADWHMATTRIPSRTNADGVILELSDIRRVRDHNNE
;
A
#
# COMPACT_ATOMS: atom_id res chain seq x y z
N MET A 1 -3.47 -23.66 -10.34
CA MET A 1 -2.17 -23.17 -9.81
C MET A 1 -2.22 -21.68 -9.96
N THR A 2 -2.27 -20.93 -8.88
CA THR A 2 -2.28 -19.45 -8.90
C THR A 2 -0.92 -19.04 -9.43
N ASP A 3 -0.92 -18.25 -10.50
CA ASP A 3 0.30 -17.73 -11.15
C ASP A 3 0.94 -16.72 -10.18
N MET A 4 1.72 -17.25 -9.23
CA MET A 4 2.50 -16.41 -8.32
C MET A 4 3.52 -15.63 -9.15
N PRO A 5 3.65 -14.32 -8.95
CA PRO A 5 4.73 -13.58 -9.57
C PRO A 5 6.06 -14.27 -9.28
N ASP A 6 6.90 -14.39 -10.29
CA ASP A 6 8.26 -14.95 -10.15
C ASP A 6 9.04 -14.08 -9.14
N VAL A 7 9.31 -14.65 -7.98
CA VAL A 7 10.05 -14.03 -6.87
C VAL A 7 11.19 -14.95 -6.45
N SER A 8 12.23 -14.38 -5.83
CA SER A 8 13.33 -15.18 -5.31
C SER A 8 12.84 -16.18 -4.24
N ARG A 9 13.58 -17.27 -4.05
CA ARG A 9 13.29 -18.24 -2.99
C ARG A 9 13.25 -17.57 -1.61
N GLU A 10 14.16 -16.65 -1.35
CA GLU A 10 14.20 -15.90 -0.09
C GLU A 10 12.92 -15.07 0.12
N THR A 11 12.45 -14.36 -0.91
CA THR A 11 11.18 -13.63 -0.87
C THR A 11 10.00 -14.57 -0.61
N HIS A 12 9.98 -15.72 -1.28
CA HIS A 12 8.94 -16.73 -1.06
C HIS A 12 8.92 -17.22 0.39
N ASP A 13 10.06 -17.59 0.95
CA ASP A 13 10.20 -18.05 2.34
C ASP A 13 9.78 -16.97 3.36
N ARG A 14 10.03 -15.69 3.07
CA ARG A 14 9.55 -14.57 3.87
C ARG A 14 8.03 -14.46 3.82
N LEU A 15 7.44 -14.55 2.62
CA LEU A 15 6.00 -14.45 2.42
C LEU A 15 5.23 -15.64 3.03
N GLU A 16 5.80 -16.84 3.02
CA GLU A 16 5.22 -18.00 3.72
C GLU A 16 5.16 -17.74 5.23
N ARG A 17 6.28 -17.31 5.85
CA ARG A 17 6.30 -16.95 7.27
C ARG A 17 5.32 -15.82 7.61
N TYR A 18 5.18 -14.84 6.71
CA TYR A 18 4.19 -13.78 6.86
C TYR A 18 2.75 -14.32 6.81
N ALA A 19 2.43 -15.17 5.84
CA ALA A 19 1.10 -15.78 5.74
C ALA A 19 0.77 -16.59 7.00
N ASP A 20 1.70 -17.40 7.51
CA ASP A 20 1.52 -18.20 8.70
C ASP A 20 1.24 -17.37 9.96
N ILE A 21 2.01 -16.30 10.18
CA ILE A 21 1.78 -15.42 11.34
C ILE A 21 0.47 -14.64 11.19
N LEU A 22 0.11 -14.20 9.98
CA LEU A 22 -1.16 -13.53 9.70
C LEU A 22 -2.35 -14.44 10.04
N LEU A 23 -2.34 -15.68 9.59
CA LEU A 23 -3.42 -16.65 9.86
C LEU A 23 -3.62 -16.89 11.36
N ARG A 24 -2.52 -16.98 12.14
CA ARG A 24 -2.59 -17.14 13.61
C ARG A 24 -3.19 -15.90 14.28
N TRP A 25 -2.77 -14.69 13.88
CA TRP A 25 -3.27 -13.45 14.46
C TRP A 25 -4.72 -13.16 14.03
N ASN A 26 -5.09 -13.57 12.81
CA ASN A 26 -6.44 -13.35 12.29
C ASN A 26 -7.52 -14.06 13.09
N GLN A 27 -7.16 -15.09 13.87
CA GLN A 27 -8.06 -15.75 14.83
C GLN A 27 -8.47 -14.83 16.01
N ARG A 28 -7.72 -13.75 16.26
CA ARG A 28 -7.92 -12.85 17.41
C ARG A 28 -8.27 -11.43 17.01
N ILE A 29 -7.77 -10.97 15.87
CA ILE A 29 -8.03 -9.64 15.32
C ILE A 29 -8.34 -9.75 13.84
N ASN A 30 -9.27 -8.92 13.35
CA ASN A 30 -9.67 -8.96 11.94
C ASN A 30 -8.63 -8.24 11.06
N LEU A 31 -7.66 -8.98 10.53
CA LEU A 31 -6.64 -8.49 9.58
C LEU A 31 -7.13 -8.64 8.14
N VAL A 32 -7.76 -9.77 7.85
CA VAL A 32 -8.36 -10.14 6.56
C VAL A 32 -9.73 -10.75 6.84
N SER A 33 -10.72 -10.45 6.00
CA SER A 33 -12.07 -10.98 6.18
C SER A 33 -12.07 -12.52 6.10
N PRO A 34 -12.99 -13.22 6.80
CA PRO A 34 -13.11 -14.68 6.70
C PRO A 34 -13.33 -15.16 5.27
N HIS A 35 -14.04 -14.39 4.46
CA HIS A 35 -14.30 -14.69 3.04
C HIS A 35 -13.01 -14.65 2.20
N ASP A 36 -12.06 -13.76 2.53
CA ASP A 36 -10.83 -13.58 1.78
C ASP A 36 -9.67 -14.49 2.25
N LEU A 37 -9.79 -15.09 3.43
CA LEU A 37 -8.75 -15.99 3.97
C LEU A 37 -8.36 -17.14 3.02
N PRO A 38 -9.30 -17.87 2.37
CA PRO A 38 -8.96 -18.90 1.39
C PRO A 38 -8.22 -18.36 0.17
N HIS A 39 -8.31 -17.05 -0.06
CA HIS A 39 -7.74 -16.33 -1.19
C HIS A 39 -6.57 -15.42 -0.79
N LEU A 40 -5.97 -15.63 0.40
CA LEU A 40 -4.91 -14.79 0.95
C LEU A 40 -3.77 -14.58 -0.06
N TRP A 41 -3.30 -15.66 -0.68
CA TRP A 41 -2.22 -15.61 -1.64
C TRP A 41 -2.59 -14.90 -2.94
N SER A 42 -3.72 -15.25 -3.54
CA SER A 42 -4.13 -14.71 -4.85
C SER A 42 -4.63 -13.26 -4.78
N ARG A 43 -5.40 -12.92 -3.73
CA ARG A 43 -6.09 -11.63 -3.64
C ARG A 43 -5.36 -10.59 -2.79
N HIS A 44 -4.40 -11.03 -1.94
CA HIS A 44 -3.69 -10.07 -1.08
C HIS A 44 -2.19 -10.07 -1.33
N ILE A 45 -1.52 -11.22 -1.26
CA ILE A 45 -0.07 -11.29 -1.45
C ILE A 45 0.30 -11.01 -2.91
N ALA A 46 -0.27 -11.75 -3.87
CA ALA A 46 0.02 -11.56 -5.29
C ALA A 46 -0.40 -10.17 -5.78
N ASP A 47 -1.54 -9.65 -5.28
CA ASP A 47 -2.00 -8.30 -5.59
C ASP A 47 -1.00 -7.23 -5.12
N SER A 48 -0.45 -7.39 -3.91
CA SER A 48 0.57 -6.48 -3.37
C SER A 48 1.94 -6.62 -4.08
N LEU A 49 2.31 -7.83 -4.50
CA LEU A 49 3.58 -8.09 -5.22
C LEU A 49 3.63 -7.39 -6.58
N GLN A 50 2.49 -7.06 -7.19
CA GLN A 50 2.48 -6.27 -8.43
C GLN A 50 3.14 -4.90 -8.21
N LEU A 51 2.91 -4.28 -7.04
CA LEU A 51 3.49 -2.99 -6.71
C LEU A 51 5.00 -3.08 -6.50
N ALA A 52 5.51 -4.20 -5.96
CA ALA A 52 6.94 -4.38 -5.74
C ALA A 52 7.77 -4.22 -7.04
N ARG A 53 7.18 -4.56 -8.17
CA ARG A 53 7.83 -4.41 -9.50
C ARG A 53 7.87 -2.96 -10.00
N LEU A 54 7.06 -2.09 -9.41
CA LEU A 54 6.98 -0.66 -9.74
C LEU A 54 7.84 0.20 -8.80
N ILE A 55 8.38 -0.41 -7.75
CA ILE A 55 9.29 0.28 -6.83
C ILE A 55 10.67 0.39 -7.50
N PRO A 56 11.25 1.60 -7.55
CA PRO A 56 12.59 1.79 -8.07
C PRO A 56 13.63 0.91 -7.35
N SER A 57 14.60 0.39 -8.09
CA SER A 57 15.68 -0.41 -7.52
C SER A 57 16.52 0.40 -6.54
N GLY A 58 17.00 -0.26 -5.48
CA GLY A 58 17.83 0.37 -4.46
C GLY A 58 17.04 0.86 -3.23
N PRO A 59 17.66 1.67 -2.37
CA PRO A 59 17.12 2.03 -1.05
C PRO A 59 16.01 3.09 -1.12
N THR A 60 14.99 2.85 -1.94
CA THR A 60 13.81 3.70 -2.09
C THR A 60 13.06 3.83 -0.75
N SER A 61 12.66 5.05 -0.36
CA SER A 61 11.79 5.27 0.78
C SER A 61 10.33 5.09 0.40
N LEU A 62 9.55 4.39 1.23
CA LEU A 62 8.14 4.11 1.01
C LEU A 62 7.32 4.32 2.28
N VAL A 63 6.18 4.99 2.14
CA VAL A 63 5.15 5.08 3.17
C VAL A 63 3.91 4.33 2.70
N ASP A 64 3.43 3.38 3.51
CA ASP A 64 2.19 2.65 3.28
C ASP A 64 1.10 3.17 4.22
N MET A 65 0.04 3.72 3.65
CA MET A 65 -1.05 4.35 4.39
C MET A 65 -2.14 3.33 4.74
N GLY A 66 -2.46 3.22 6.04
CA GLY A 66 -3.49 2.30 6.52
C GLY A 66 -3.13 0.85 6.28
N SER A 67 -1.94 0.44 6.70
CA SER A 67 -1.32 -0.84 6.36
C SER A 67 -2.13 -2.08 6.76
N GLY A 68 -3.00 -1.98 7.78
CA GLY A 68 -3.91 -3.03 8.19
C GLY A 68 -3.24 -4.37 8.47
N GLY A 69 -3.54 -5.37 7.66
CA GLY A 69 -2.87 -6.66 7.67
C GLY A 69 -1.48 -6.68 7.03
N GLY A 70 -0.92 -5.51 6.63
CA GLY A 70 0.40 -5.41 6.01
C GLY A 70 0.37 -5.35 4.47
N PHE A 71 -0.77 -5.00 3.89
CA PHE A 71 -0.96 -4.94 2.44
C PHE A 71 -1.14 -3.51 1.95
N PRO A 72 -0.34 -3.04 0.99
CA PRO A 72 0.75 -3.75 0.31
C PRO A 72 2.11 -3.65 1.01
N GLY A 73 2.31 -2.76 2.00
CA GLY A 73 3.60 -2.30 2.48
C GLY A 73 4.53 -3.41 3.00
N LEU A 74 4.04 -4.34 3.82
CA LEU A 74 4.87 -5.41 4.36
C LEU A 74 5.26 -6.45 3.28
N VAL A 75 4.36 -6.69 2.31
CA VAL A 75 4.66 -7.56 1.16
C VAL A 75 5.76 -6.94 0.29
N ILE A 76 5.70 -5.62 0.06
CA ILE A 76 6.76 -4.86 -0.65
C ILE A 76 8.08 -4.98 0.12
N ALA A 77 8.08 -4.80 1.44
CA ALA A 77 9.28 -4.95 2.27
C ALA A 77 9.88 -6.37 2.21
N CYS A 78 9.05 -7.41 2.03
CA CYS A 78 9.55 -8.79 1.83
C CYS A 78 10.23 -8.98 0.46
N ALA A 79 9.84 -8.21 -0.55
CA ALA A 79 10.20 -8.43 -1.95
C ALA A 79 11.21 -7.42 -2.51
N THR A 80 11.54 -6.36 -1.77
CA THR A 80 12.41 -5.26 -2.23
C THR A 80 13.35 -4.79 -1.13
N ASP A 81 14.32 -3.95 -1.50
CA ASP A 81 15.22 -3.27 -0.55
C ASP A 81 14.67 -1.91 -0.09
N ALA A 82 13.39 -1.64 -0.33
CA ALA A 82 12.75 -0.39 0.06
C ALA A 82 12.73 -0.22 1.59
N ARG A 83 12.99 1.00 2.05
CA ARG A 83 12.84 1.40 3.45
C ARG A 83 11.38 1.76 3.72
N VAL A 84 10.61 0.81 4.23
CA VAL A 84 9.17 0.91 4.37
C VAL A 84 8.76 1.44 5.75
N THR A 85 7.90 2.45 5.75
CA THR A 85 7.17 2.92 6.93
C THR A 85 5.69 2.54 6.77
N LEU A 86 5.17 1.79 7.74
CA LEU A 86 3.79 1.34 7.80
C LEU A 86 3.02 2.24 8.76
N ILE A 87 1.97 2.94 8.29
CA ILE A 87 1.10 3.75 9.15
C ILE A 87 -0.20 2.99 9.40
N GLU A 88 -0.50 2.72 10.67
CA GLU A 88 -1.69 1.99 11.10
C GLU A 88 -2.20 2.53 12.44
N SER A 89 -3.46 2.94 12.49
CA SER A 89 -4.04 3.56 13.70
C SER A 89 -4.50 2.56 14.77
N ASP A 90 -4.89 1.35 14.37
CA ASP A 90 -5.26 0.29 15.33
C ASP A 90 -4.01 -0.28 15.99
N GLN A 91 -3.91 -0.12 17.32
CA GLN A 91 -2.74 -0.55 18.10
C GLN A 91 -2.49 -2.07 18.02
N ARG A 92 -3.56 -2.88 17.91
CA ARG A 92 -3.44 -4.34 17.78
C ARG A 92 -2.89 -4.73 16.41
N LYS A 93 -3.36 -4.07 15.34
CA LYS A 93 -2.81 -4.25 13.99
C LYS A 93 -1.36 -3.76 13.91
N ALA A 94 -1.05 -2.62 14.53
CA ALA A 94 0.34 -2.13 14.61
C ALA A 94 1.25 -3.11 15.38
N ALA A 95 0.77 -3.75 16.44
CA ALA A 95 1.50 -4.80 17.15
C ALA A 95 1.72 -6.03 16.25
N PHE A 96 0.69 -6.44 15.50
CA PHE A 96 0.82 -7.49 14.49
C PHE A 96 1.89 -7.15 13.45
N LEU A 97 1.89 -5.94 12.88
CA LEU A 97 2.86 -5.52 11.86
C LEU A 97 4.31 -5.60 12.37
N ARG A 98 4.56 -5.21 13.63
CA ARG A 98 5.89 -5.34 14.26
C ARG A 98 6.30 -6.81 14.40
N GLU A 99 5.39 -7.66 14.84
CA GLU A 99 5.66 -9.10 14.98
C GLU A 99 5.86 -9.78 13.62
N ALA A 100 5.05 -9.43 12.62
CA ALA A 100 5.20 -9.95 11.26
C ALA A 100 6.56 -9.53 10.65
N ALA A 101 6.99 -8.29 10.83
CA ALA A 101 8.31 -7.83 10.40
C ALA A 101 9.44 -8.61 11.10
N ARG A 102 9.33 -8.85 12.40
CA ARG A 102 10.30 -9.63 13.16
C ARG A 102 10.42 -11.07 12.66
N VAL A 103 9.27 -11.74 12.40
CA VAL A 103 9.23 -13.13 11.95
C VAL A 103 9.76 -13.30 10.53
N THR A 104 9.46 -12.33 9.65
CA THR A 104 9.94 -12.32 8.26
C THR A 104 11.39 -11.85 8.13
N GLY A 105 11.93 -11.20 9.15
CA GLY A 105 13.30 -10.65 9.14
C GLY A 105 13.44 -9.38 8.30
N VAL A 106 12.32 -8.70 7.96
CA VAL A 106 12.36 -7.43 7.21
C VAL A 106 12.45 -6.23 8.15
N GLN A 107 13.14 -5.19 7.70
CA GLN A 107 13.28 -3.94 8.45
C GLN A 107 12.19 -2.96 8.00
N VAL A 108 11.22 -2.68 8.89
CA VAL A 108 10.17 -1.68 8.66
C VAL A 108 10.01 -0.77 9.88
N ARG A 109 9.60 0.46 9.65
CA ARG A 109 9.13 1.36 10.71
C ARG A 109 7.60 1.24 10.81
N VAL A 110 7.05 0.99 12.01
CA VAL A 110 5.60 0.99 12.25
C VAL A 110 5.22 2.23 13.04
N CYS A 111 4.46 3.12 12.41
CA CYS A 111 3.88 4.32 13.01
C CYS A 111 2.43 4.02 13.44
N ALA A 112 2.22 3.87 14.75
CA ALA A 112 0.92 3.52 15.31
C ALA A 112 0.07 4.78 15.60
N GLN A 113 -0.28 5.54 14.55
CA GLN A 113 -1.01 6.81 14.60
C GLN A 113 -2.05 6.89 13.48
N ARG A 114 -3.01 7.81 13.62
CA ARG A 114 -3.91 8.18 12.52
C ARG A 114 -3.14 8.98 11.46
N LEU A 115 -3.53 8.86 10.19
CA LEU A 115 -2.88 9.54 9.07
C LEU A 115 -2.84 11.07 9.24
N GLU A 116 -3.88 11.65 9.85
CA GLU A 116 -4.00 13.09 10.06
C GLU A 116 -2.93 13.67 11.00
N VAL A 117 -2.39 12.84 11.89
CA VAL A 117 -1.42 13.25 12.92
C VAL A 117 -0.10 12.48 12.85
N ALA A 118 0.01 11.56 11.90
CA ALA A 118 1.23 10.78 11.74
C ALA A 118 2.41 11.71 11.39
N ASP A 119 3.49 11.55 12.16
CA ASP A 119 4.76 12.26 11.97
C ASP A 119 5.82 11.28 11.49
N VAL A 120 5.94 11.20 10.16
CA VAL A 120 6.91 10.35 9.46
C VAL A 120 7.60 11.15 8.36
N PRO A 121 8.88 10.91 8.07
CA PRO A 121 9.57 11.58 6.97
C PRO A 121 8.85 11.33 5.63
N PRO A 122 8.79 12.34 4.75
CA PRO A 122 8.30 12.15 3.39
C PRO A 122 9.10 11.09 2.64
N ALA A 123 8.40 10.33 1.81
CA ALA A 123 8.93 9.20 1.06
C ALA A 123 8.84 9.43 -0.45
N GLN A 124 9.68 8.73 -1.19
CA GLN A 124 9.67 8.73 -2.66
C GLN A 124 8.42 8.05 -3.20
N VAL A 125 7.91 7.04 -2.51
CA VAL A 125 6.71 6.30 -2.90
C VAL A 125 5.71 6.28 -1.75
N VAL A 126 4.43 6.54 -2.07
CA VAL A 126 3.31 6.38 -1.13
C VAL A 126 2.36 5.33 -1.67
N THR A 127 2.01 4.35 -0.84
CA THR A 127 1.09 3.27 -1.22
C THR A 127 -0.16 3.28 -0.37
N ALA A 128 -1.26 2.78 -0.93
CA ALA A 128 -2.48 2.48 -0.20
C ALA A 128 -3.30 1.40 -0.92
N ARG A 129 -4.06 0.61 -0.15
CA ARG A 129 -5.03 -0.36 -0.66
C ARG A 129 -6.29 -0.35 0.20
N ALA A 130 -7.46 -0.29 -0.46
CA ALA A 130 -8.78 -0.41 0.17
C ALA A 130 -9.00 0.50 1.41
N LEU A 131 -8.39 1.69 1.43
CA LEU A 131 -8.39 2.59 2.57
C LEU A 131 -9.49 3.65 2.49
N ALA A 132 -9.58 4.36 1.35
CA ALA A 132 -10.49 5.49 1.17
C ALA A 132 -10.69 5.81 -0.32
N PRO A 133 -11.68 6.67 -0.69
CA PRO A 133 -11.77 7.26 -2.02
C PRO A 133 -10.52 8.04 -2.41
N LEU A 134 -10.25 8.16 -3.71
CA LEU A 134 -9.01 8.74 -4.25
C LEU A 134 -8.75 10.16 -3.76
N SER A 135 -9.75 11.04 -3.74
CA SER A 135 -9.59 12.43 -3.26
C SER A 135 -9.05 12.47 -1.83
N ARG A 136 -9.50 11.55 -0.97
CA ARG A 136 -9.02 11.45 0.41
C ARG A 136 -7.60 10.85 0.50
N LEU A 137 -7.29 9.89 -0.36
CA LEU A 137 -5.94 9.33 -0.46
C LEU A 137 -4.93 10.40 -0.91
N LEU A 138 -5.30 11.28 -1.83
CA LEU A 138 -4.47 12.38 -2.28
C LEU A 138 -4.24 13.42 -1.16
N GLU A 139 -5.29 13.75 -0.41
CA GLU A 139 -5.19 14.67 0.72
C GLU A 139 -4.20 14.19 1.79
N TRP A 140 -4.22 12.91 2.12
CA TRP A 140 -3.26 12.33 3.06
C TRP A 140 -1.88 12.08 2.41
N GLY A 141 -1.87 11.52 1.21
CA GLY A 141 -0.66 11.05 0.52
C GLY A 141 0.33 12.16 0.23
N THR A 142 -0.15 13.35 -0.17
CA THR A 142 0.73 14.51 -0.46
C THR A 142 1.53 14.97 0.74
N ARG A 143 1.06 14.72 1.96
CA ARG A 143 1.81 15.03 3.20
C ARG A 143 3.02 14.13 3.42
N PHE A 144 2.96 12.92 2.87
CA PHE A 144 4.00 11.90 3.02
C PHE A 144 4.85 11.74 1.75
N LEU A 145 4.57 12.53 0.71
CA LEU A 145 5.26 12.43 -0.57
C LEU A 145 6.39 13.45 -0.68
N GLN A 146 7.55 13.01 -1.14
CA GLN A 146 8.64 13.91 -1.55
C GLN A 146 8.24 14.68 -2.82
N PRO A 147 8.87 15.83 -3.13
CA PRO A 147 8.50 16.65 -4.30
C PRO A 147 8.48 15.88 -5.63
N ASP A 148 9.45 15.02 -5.86
CA ASP A 148 9.57 14.20 -7.10
C ASP A 148 9.04 12.76 -6.89
N GLY A 149 8.28 12.54 -5.83
CA GLY A 149 7.72 11.25 -5.50
C GLY A 149 6.43 10.93 -6.27
N PHE A 150 5.96 9.71 -6.12
CA PHE A 150 4.72 9.25 -6.74
C PHE A 150 3.92 8.33 -5.81
N CYS A 151 2.61 8.24 -6.07
CA CYS A 151 1.71 7.36 -5.36
C CYS A 151 1.40 6.11 -6.19
N LEU A 152 1.30 4.96 -5.54
CA LEU A 152 0.80 3.71 -6.13
C LEU A 152 -0.42 3.25 -5.33
N PHE A 153 -1.60 3.45 -5.90
CA PHE A 153 -2.85 3.07 -5.25
C PHE A 153 -3.53 1.92 -5.96
N LEU A 154 -3.78 0.83 -5.22
CA LEU A 154 -4.59 -0.28 -5.70
C LEU A 154 -6.06 0.09 -5.60
N LYS A 155 -6.74 0.16 -6.74
CA LYS A 155 -8.16 0.51 -6.87
C LYS A 155 -8.94 -0.59 -7.58
N GLY A 156 -10.24 -0.62 -7.36
CA GLY A 156 -11.18 -1.53 -8.01
C GLY A 156 -11.96 -0.86 -9.14
N ARG A 157 -13.11 -1.44 -9.48
CA ARG A 157 -14.00 -1.03 -10.59
C ARG A 157 -14.38 0.45 -10.64
N ASN A 158 -14.39 1.15 -9.50
CA ASN A 158 -14.78 2.56 -9.42
C ASN A 158 -13.60 3.53 -9.64
N ALA A 159 -12.45 3.06 -10.09
CA ALA A 159 -11.24 3.88 -10.23
C ALA A 159 -11.43 5.08 -11.17
N GLU A 160 -12.15 4.92 -12.28
CA GLU A 160 -12.39 6.01 -13.24
C GLU A 160 -13.35 7.08 -12.68
N ASP A 161 -14.39 6.68 -11.98
CA ASP A 161 -15.31 7.61 -11.30
C ASP A 161 -14.58 8.38 -10.20
N GLU A 162 -13.70 7.70 -9.46
CA GLU A 162 -12.88 8.34 -8.43
C GLU A 162 -11.83 9.30 -9.03
N LEU A 163 -11.23 8.96 -10.16
CA LEU A 163 -10.32 9.86 -10.90
C LEU A 163 -11.06 11.10 -11.39
N THR A 164 -12.24 10.93 -11.98
CA THR A 164 -13.09 12.04 -12.43
C THR A 164 -13.44 12.97 -11.27
N THR A 165 -13.86 12.40 -10.13
CA THR A 165 -14.18 13.17 -8.93
C THR A 165 -12.96 13.90 -8.38
N ALA A 166 -11.81 13.21 -8.30
CA ALA A 166 -10.59 13.80 -7.78
C ALA A 166 -10.04 14.92 -8.66
N SER A 167 -10.23 14.85 -9.99
CA SER A 167 -9.75 15.85 -10.95
C SER A 167 -10.42 17.21 -10.80
N ALA A 168 -11.53 17.32 -10.08
CA ALA A 168 -12.14 18.61 -9.74
C ALA A 168 -11.24 19.44 -8.80
N ASP A 169 -10.57 18.78 -7.85
CA ASP A 169 -9.77 19.43 -6.82
C ASP A 169 -8.26 19.23 -6.99
N TRP A 170 -7.85 18.25 -7.79
CA TRP A 170 -6.47 17.81 -7.90
C TRP A 170 -6.00 17.76 -9.36
N HIS A 171 -4.82 18.34 -9.59
CA HIS A 171 -4.04 18.07 -10.79
C HIS A 171 -3.03 16.96 -10.50
N MET A 172 -2.90 15.98 -11.40
CA MET A 172 -1.95 14.89 -11.30
C MET A 172 -1.68 14.26 -12.66
N ALA A 173 -0.45 13.85 -12.91
CA ALA A 173 -0.13 12.92 -13.98
C ALA A 173 -0.59 11.51 -13.56
N THR A 174 -1.25 10.78 -14.42
CA THR A 174 -1.87 9.49 -14.10
C THR A 174 -1.49 8.43 -15.12
N THR A 175 -0.83 7.34 -14.63
CA THR A 175 -0.66 6.09 -15.37
C THR A 175 -1.57 5.02 -14.79
N ARG A 176 -2.30 4.32 -15.67
CA ARG A 176 -3.19 3.22 -15.31
C ARG A 176 -2.54 1.89 -15.66
N ILE A 177 -2.30 1.05 -14.68
CA ILE A 177 -1.68 -0.25 -14.87
C ILE A 177 -2.74 -1.31 -14.52
N PRO A 178 -3.23 -2.11 -15.48
CA PRO A 178 -4.21 -3.15 -15.21
C PRO A 178 -3.70 -4.14 -14.16
N SER A 179 -4.56 -4.51 -13.21
CA SER A 179 -4.21 -5.54 -12.23
C SER A 179 -4.13 -6.91 -12.91
N ARG A 180 -3.12 -7.69 -12.54
CA ARG A 180 -2.95 -9.09 -12.99
C ARG A 180 -3.74 -10.09 -12.15
N THR A 181 -4.23 -9.67 -10.99
CA THR A 181 -4.90 -10.54 -10.01
C THR A 181 -6.41 -10.33 -9.96
N ASN A 182 -6.89 -9.22 -10.52
CA ASN A 182 -8.31 -8.85 -10.52
C ASN A 182 -8.66 -8.13 -11.82
N ALA A 183 -9.59 -8.69 -12.60
CA ALA A 183 -10.01 -8.12 -13.88
C ALA A 183 -10.59 -6.70 -13.76
N ASP A 184 -11.23 -6.38 -12.62
CA ASP A 184 -11.78 -5.04 -12.33
C ASP A 184 -10.77 -4.14 -11.58
N GLY A 185 -9.55 -4.63 -11.34
CA GLY A 185 -8.53 -3.93 -10.56
C GLY A 185 -7.60 -3.11 -11.44
N VAL A 186 -7.15 -2.00 -10.90
CA VAL A 186 -6.14 -1.13 -11.51
C VAL A 186 -5.17 -0.60 -10.46
N ILE A 187 -3.91 -0.48 -10.80
CA ILE A 187 -2.94 0.29 -10.05
C ILE A 187 -2.90 1.68 -10.67
N LEU A 188 -3.19 2.69 -9.88
CA LEU A 188 -3.00 4.08 -10.25
C LEU A 188 -1.61 4.53 -9.79
N GLU A 189 -0.74 4.85 -10.76
CA GLU A 189 0.51 5.55 -10.52
C GLU A 189 0.25 7.05 -10.76
N LEU A 190 0.45 7.86 -9.73
CA LEU A 190 0.13 9.28 -9.72
C LEU A 190 1.35 10.09 -9.34
N SER A 191 1.71 11.07 -10.18
CA SER A 191 2.80 12.01 -9.95
C SER A 191 2.36 13.45 -10.24
N ASP A 192 3.22 14.43 -10.00
CA ASP A 192 2.88 15.87 -10.16
C ASP A 192 1.59 16.28 -9.44
N ILE A 193 1.40 15.74 -8.25
CA ILE A 193 0.16 15.92 -7.49
C ILE A 193 0.13 17.29 -6.83
N ARG A 194 -0.88 18.08 -7.18
CA ARG A 194 -1.10 19.42 -6.61
C ARG A 194 -2.58 19.76 -6.56
N ARG A 195 -2.99 20.57 -5.59
CA ARG A 195 -4.35 21.12 -5.57
C ARG A 195 -4.56 22.07 -6.74
N VAL A 196 -5.71 21.95 -7.39
CA VAL A 196 -6.21 22.98 -8.30
C VAL A 196 -6.49 24.20 -7.43
N ARG A 197 -5.84 25.34 -7.71
CA ARG A 197 -6.10 26.60 -6.98
C ARG A 197 -7.51 27.05 -7.36
N ASP A 198 -8.34 27.34 -6.36
CA ASP A 198 -9.57 28.09 -6.58
C ASP A 198 -9.21 29.44 -7.22
N HIS A 199 -9.67 29.66 -8.44
CA HIS A 199 -9.54 30.98 -9.14
C HIS A 199 -10.52 32.01 -8.57
N ASN A 200 -11.03 31.86 -7.35
CA ASN A 200 -11.99 32.75 -6.71
C ASN A 200 -11.40 33.46 -5.49
N ASN A 201 -10.26 34.12 -5.64
CA ASN A 201 -9.82 35.16 -4.72
C ASN A 201 -8.89 36.14 -5.46
N GLU A 202 -9.49 36.93 -6.35
CA GLU A 202 -9.06 38.29 -6.70
C GLU A 202 -10.16 39.30 -6.35
#